data_1c142b1e4e74e4766a877ed5695ce0da
#
_entry.id   1c142b1e4e74e4766a877ed5695ce0da
#
_cell.length_a   1.000
_cell.length_b   1.000
_cell.length_c   1.000
_cell.angle_alpha   90.00
_cell.angle_beta   90.00
_cell.angle_gamma   90.00
#
_symmetry.space_group_name_H-M   'P 1'
#
loop_
_entity.id
_entity.type
_entity.pdbx_description
1 polymer ?
#
loop_
_entity_poly.entity_id
_entity_poly.type
_entity_poly.pdbx_seq_one_letter_code
_entity_poly.pdbx_strand_id
1 'polypeptide(L)'
;MGKPLADYVKLPELEEYKEWFKDFADLYREDGILQVTWKTLDGPMHHSGMSHRAISQLVRVLSLDYKNEIIIFTHIGDHWMTESDPNGWETYSELPTQRFQHQYFDDTNLIKNMVFDLDVPTIGAIPGSGFHWDSAMLSDITICPEDTWMEVPHAHGGLVPGDGMGLMCQHYFGTKRGNYYMMTARQWTAQQMLDWGMVSEVLPKDQVMARAWEIARMWKTKPYENRTIMSNLAKRPLKKLLVEDLKLHTVSEQYGSLLRIAAGDMGDRNAAQQDEKYISQTNDWRYTFPHMQQAPTRESWAAFRTEPIEWFKKVEAGEAVNPCDPTRPVKPYRPDGE
;
A
#
# COMPACT_ATOMS: atom_id res chain seq x y z
N MET A 1 21.50 22.90 34.68
CA MET A 1 20.63 22.46 33.61
C MET A 1 21.03 21.04 33.23
N GLY A 2 20.07 20.13 33.07
CA GLY A 2 20.34 18.78 32.55
C GLY A 2 20.85 18.85 31.10
N LYS A 3 21.54 17.80 30.64
CA LYS A 3 21.92 17.69 29.23
C LYS A 3 20.67 17.55 28.33
N PRO A 4 20.69 18.09 27.12
CA PRO A 4 19.62 17.80 26.13
C PRO A 4 19.41 16.32 25.94
N LEU A 5 18.17 15.89 25.61
CA LEU A 5 17.86 14.47 25.38
C LEU A 5 18.71 13.87 24.25
N ALA A 6 18.99 14.64 23.23
CA ALA A 6 19.86 14.23 22.12
C ALA A 6 21.29 13.83 22.53
N ASP A 7 21.75 14.26 23.67
CA ASP A 7 23.06 13.83 24.22
C ASP A 7 23.04 12.42 24.83
N TYR A 8 21.84 11.89 25.07
CA TYR A 8 21.63 10.54 25.65
C TYR A 8 21.11 9.51 24.64
N VAL A 9 20.25 9.97 23.73
CA VAL A 9 19.61 9.10 22.72
C VAL A 9 19.72 9.77 21.36
N LYS A 10 20.43 9.12 20.44
CA LYS A 10 20.52 9.60 19.06
C LYS A 10 19.18 9.41 18.38
N LEU A 11 18.62 10.50 17.83
CA LEU A 11 17.46 10.46 16.96
C LEU A 11 17.89 10.29 15.50
N PRO A 12 17.10 9.63 14.65
CA PRO A 12 17.42 9.49 13.25
C PRO A 12 17.37 10.84 12.52
N GLU A 13 18.33 11.07 11.65
CA GLU A 13 18.40 12.26 10.79
C GLU A 13 17.95 11.89 9.37
N LEU A 14 17.29 12.81 8.66
CA LEU A 14 16.73 12.56 7.32
C LEU A 14 17.74 11.90 6.37
N GLU A 15 18.97 12.41 6.29
CA GLU A 15 19.97 11.88 5.37
C GLU A 15 20.43 10.46 5.72
N GLU A 16 20.34 10.07 7.00
CA GLU A 16 20.65 8.70 7.41
C GLU A 16 19.58 7.72 6.93
N TYR A 17 18.31 8.00 7.20
CA TYR A 17 17.26 7.06 6.81
C TYR A 17 16.87 7.16 5.33
N LYS A 18 17.18 8.25 4.63
CA LYS A 18 17.19 8.26 3.17
C LYS A 18 18.09 7.17 2.60
N GLU A 19 19.30 7.05 3.13
CA GLU A 19 20.24 6.02 2.68
C GLU A 19 19.79 4.61 3.08
N TRP A 20 19.19 4.43 4.26
CA TRP A 20 18.73 3.12 4.71
C TRP A 20 17.58 2.56 3.86
N PHE A 21 16.73 3.43 3.34
CA PHE A 21 15.52 3.04 2.59
C PHE A 21 15.54 3.45 1.13
N LYS A 22 16.69 3.81 0.58
CA LYS A 22 16.83 4.33 -0.80
C LYS A 22 16.25 3.43 -1.88
N ASP A 23 16.23 2.12 -1.66
CA ASP A 23 15.70 1.15 -2.61
C ASP A 23 14.17 1.00 -2.52
N PHE A 24 13.53 1.55 -1.47
CA PHE A 24 12.09 1.42 -1.21
C PHE A 24 11.35 2.73 -1.13
N ALA A 25 12.03 3.83 -0.89
CA ALA A 25 11.41 5.15 -0.79
C ALA A 25 12.36 6.26 -1.27
N ASP A 26 11.79 7.23 -1.98
CA ASP A 26 12.40 8.54 -2.15
C ASP A 26 11.79 9.49 -1.12
N LEU A 27 12.65 10.22 -0.41
CA LEU A 27 12.26 11.10 0.69
C LEU A 27 12.64 12.55 0.38
N TYR A 28 11.65 13.42 0.36
CA TYR A 28 11.84 14.86 0.15
C TYR A 28 11.18 15.64 1.27
N ARG A 29 11.92 16.54 1.91
CA ARG A 29 11.40 17.38 3.00
C ARG A 29 11.61 18.86 2.73
N GLU A 30 10.54 19.63 2.79
CA GLU A 30 10.52 21.09 2.70
C GLU A 30 9.70 21.66 3.85
N ASP A 31 10.25 22.59 4.61
CA ASP A 31 9.56 23.27 5.73
C ASP A 31 8.83 22.31 6.70
N GLY A 32 9.44 21.18 7.04
CA GLY A 32 8.84 20.18 7.93
C GLY A 32 7.75 19.31 7.28
N ILE A 33 7.40 19.53 6.03
CA ILE A 33 6.53 18.65 5.24
C ILE A 33 7.41 17.60 4.57
N LEU A 34 7.23 16.33 4.95
CA LEU A 34 7.95 15.22 4.37
C LEU A 34 7.07 14.51 3.32
N GLN A 35 7.54 14.42 2.09
CA GLN A 35 6.96 13.53 1.08
C GLN A 35 7.72 12.20 1.10
N VAL A 36 6.97 11.11 1.26
CA VAL A 36 7.43 9.72 1.13
C VAL A 36 6.89 9.18 -0.18
N THR A 37 7.77 8.95 -1.15
CA THR A 37 7.41 8.38 -2.44
C THR A 37 7.88 6.93 -2.47
N TRP A 38 6.95 5.99 -2.32
CA TRP A 38 7.24 4.56 -2.34
C TRP A 38 7.71 4.10 -3.72
N LYS A 39 8.68 3.20 -3.74
CA LYS A 39 9.28 2.65 -4.96
C LYS A 39 9.91 1.29 -4.71
N THR A 40 10.32 0.60 -5.76
CA THR A 40 11.26 -0.53 -5.71
C THR A 40 12.41 -0.20 -6.64
N LEU A 41 13.63 -0.06 -6.10
CA LEU A 41 14.80 0.44 -6.83
C LEU A 41 14.46 1.80 -7.49
N ASP A 42 14.53 1.90 -8.80
CA ASP A 42 14.28 3.12 -9.55
C ASP A 42 12.90 3.16 -10.24
N GLY A 43 12.04 2.18 -9.96
CA GLY A 43 10.72 2.02 -10.59
C GLY A 43 9.57 1.90 -9.60
N PRO A 44 8.35 1.60 -10.10
CA PRO A 44 7.17 1.40 -9.28
C PRO A 44 7.37 0.34 -8.20
N MET A 45 6.66 0.50 -7.08
CA MET A 45 6.80 -0.43 -5.96
C MET A 45 6.14 -1.76 -6.27
N HIS A 46 6.89 -2.84 -6.05
CA HIS A 46 6.39 -4.20 -6.10
C HIS A 46 6.05 -4.70 -4.70
N HIS A 47 4.93 -5.41 -4.61
CA HIS A 47 4.51 -6.07 -3.39
C HIS A 47 5.41 -7.28 -3.09
N SER A 48 6.03 -7.29 -1.93
CA SER A 48 6.93 -8.36 -1.49
C SER A 48 7.08 -8.35 0.03
N GLY A 49 7.66 -9.40 0.61
CA GLY A 49 8.04 -9.40 2.01
C GLY A 49 9.03 -8.30 2.37
N MET A 50 9.90 -7.94 1.44
CA MET A 50 10.86 -6.86 1.66
C MET A 50 10.19 -5.49 1.64
N SER A 51 9.24 -5.24 0.73
CA SER A 51 8.49 -3.97 0.72
C SER A 51 7.63 -3.81 1.97
N HIS A 52 6.95 -4.87 2.44
CA HIS A 52 6.23 -4.85 3.71
C HIS A 52 7.11 -4.43 4.89
N ARG A 53 8.28 -5.08 5.00
CA ARG A 53 9.25 -4.75 6.04
C ARG A 53 9.76 -3.33 5.91
N ALA A 54 10.10 -2.89 4.70
CA ALA A 54 10.62 -1.55 4.46
C ALA A 54 9.58 -0.47 4.85
N ILE A 55 8.31 -0.66 4.45
CA ILE A 55 7.23 0.27 4.82
C ILE A 55 7.07 0.32 6.34
N SER A 56 6.95 -0.84 7.00
CA SER A 56 6.75 -0.88 8.45
C SER A 56 7.89 -0.24 9.23
N GLN A 57 9.14 -0.49 8.83
CA GLN A 57 10.32 0.06 9.48
C GLN A 57 10.52 1.54 9.20
N LEU A 58 10.33 1.98 7.93
CA LEU A 58 10.47 3.39 7.60
C LEU A 58 9.45 4.23 8.39
N VAL A 59 8.17 3.84 8.40
CA VAL A 59 7.14 4.57 9.15
C VAL A 59 7.51 4.72 10.62
N ARG A 60 8.08 3.69 11.24
CA ARG A 60 8.58 3.78 12.61
C ARG A 60 9.73 4.78 12.75
N VAL A 61 10.67 4.80 11.80
CA VAL A 61 11.79 5.77 11.82
C VAL A 61 11.27 7.19 11.63
N LEU A 62 10.30 7.40 10.73
CA LEU A 62 9.68 8.71 10.51
C LEU A 62 9.05 9.29 11.77
N SER A 63 8.48 8.46 12.64
CA SER A 63 7.87 8.89 13.90
C SER A 63 8.87 9.38 14.93
N LEU A 64 10.14 9.01 14.80
CA LEU A 64 11.23 9.43 15.70
C LEU A 64 11.93 10.73 15.27
N ASP A 65 11.75 11.17 14.04
CA ASP A 65 12.30 12.44 13.55
C ASP A 65 11.27 13.57 13.72
N TYR A 66 11.38 14.31 14.83
CA TYR A 66 10.46 15.42 15.15
C TYR A 66 10.52 16.61 14.20
N LYS A 67 11.44 16.61 13.23
CA LYS A 67 11.47 17.58 12.14
C LYS A 67 10.42 17.27 11.06
N ASN A 68 9.83 16.07 11.07
CA ASN A 68 8.67 15.72 10.26
C ASN A 68 7.42 16.26 10.97
N GLU A 69 6.82 17.30 10.44
CA GLU A 69 5.64 17.94 11.02
C GLU A 69 4.33 17.59 10.32
N ILE A 70 4.42 17.19 9.04
CA ILE A 70 3.34 16.68 8.19
C ILE A 70 3.96 15.67 7.24
N ILE A 71 3.28 14.56 6.95
CA ILE A 71 3.79 13.55 6.03
C ILE A 71 2.80 13.31 4.90
N ILE A 72 3.30 13.33 3.66
CA ILE A 72 2.56 12.97 2.45
C ILE A 72 3.09 11.60 1.99
N PHE A 73 2.20 10.60 1.89
CA PHE A 73 2.51 9.29 1.32
C PHE A 73 2.00 9.19 -0.11
N THR A 74 2.86 8.80 -1.02
CA THR A 74 2.53 8.56 -2.43
C THR A 74 3.39 7.42 -2.99
N HIS A 75 3.18 7.06 -4.25
CA HIS A 75 4.03 6.14 -5.01
C HIS A 75 4.65 6.84 -6.19
N ILE A 76 5.78 6.31 -6.66
CA ILE A 76 6.40 6.78 -7.90
C ILE A 76 5.57 6.29 -9.11
N GLY A 77 5.48 7.09 -10.15
CA GLY A 77 4.75 6.76 -11.38
C GLY A 77 3.25 7.02 -11.26
N ASP A 78 2.48 6.27 -12.05
CA ASP A 78 1.07 6.53 -12.35
C ASP A 78 0.09 5.61 -11.63
N HIS A 79 0.60 4.65 -10.86
CA HIS A 79 -0.17 3.64 -10.15
C HIS A 79 0.24 3.56 -8.70
N TRP A 80 -0.63 3.00 -7.87
CA TRP A 80 -0.26 2.54 -6.54
C TRP A 80 0.57 1.27 -6.70
N MET A 81 0.28 0.21 -6.03
CA MET A 81 0.95 -1.07 -6.16
C MET A 81 0.09 -2.00 -7.02
N THR A 82 0.60 -2.48 -8.15
CA THR A 82 -0.17 -3.30 -9.11
C THR A 82 0.44 -4.69 -9.33
N GLU A 83 1.68 -4.90 -8.91
CA GLU A 83 2.39 -6.16 -9.11
C GLU A 83 3.04 -6.67 -7.84
N SER A 84 3.20 -8.00 -7.78
CA SER A 84 3.96 -8.69 -6.74
C SER A 84 5.26 -9.22 -7.31
N ASP A 85 6.34 -9.08 -6.54
CA ASP A 85 7.60 -9.75 -6.84
C ASP A 85 7.52 -11.20 -6.31
N PRO A 86 7.47 -12.21 -7.16
CA PRO A 86 7.38 -13.60 -6.73
C PRO A 86 8.61 -14.04 -5.93
N ASN A 87 9.77 -13.47 -6.20
CA ASN A 87 11.02 -13.82 -5.52
C ASN A 87 11.21 -13.06 -4.21
N GLY A 88 10.56 -11.91 -4.05
CA GLY A 88 10.69 -11.06 -2.87
C GLY A 88 10.14 -11.68 -1.58
N TRP A 89 9.36 -12.76 -1.68
CA TRP A 89 8.84 -13.50 -0.52
C TRP A 89 9.77 -14.59 -0.01
N GLU A 90 10.61 -15.15 -0.86
CA GLU A 90 11.54 -16.21 -0.50
C GLU A 90 12.69 -15.70 0.38
N THR A 91 13.08 -14.45 0.21
CA THR A 91 14.13 -13.80 1.00
C THR A 91 13.74 -13.51 2.44
N TYR A 92 12.48 -13.71 2.79
CA TYR A 92 11.97 -13.38 4.12
C TYR A 92 12.52 -14.29 5.22
N SER A 93 12.66 -15.60 4.95
CA SER A 93 13.30 -16.59 5.80
C SER A 93 13.43 -17.93 5.06
N GLU A 94 14.52 -18.65 5.30
CA GLU A 94 14.74 -20.02 4.79
C GLU A 94 13.75 -21.03 5.39
N LEU A 95 13.23 -20.75 6.60
CA LEU A 95 12.28 -21.63 7.29
C LEU A 95 10.84 -21.09 7.11
N PRO A 96 9.92 -21.90 6.56
CA PRO A 96 8.53 -21.47 6.33
C PRO A 96 7.85 -20.93 7.60
N THR A 97 8.06 -21.55 8.75
CA THR A 97 7.47 -21.10 10.02
C THR A 97 7.98 -19.74 10.46
N GLN A 98 9.27 -19.46 10.29
CA GLN A 98 9.85 -18.14 10.57
C GLN A 98 9.35 -17.09 9.60
N ARG A 99 9.17 -17.44 8.32
CA ARG A 99 8.59 -16.56 7.31
C ARG A 99 7.22 -16.02 7.77
N PHE A 100 6.30 -16.90 8.16
CA PHE A 100 4.97 -16.49 8.61
C PHE A 100 5.02 -15.67 9.90
N GLN A 101 5.93 -15.98 10.82
CA GLN A 101 6.12 -15.20 12.02
C GLN A 101 6.64 -13.79 11.69
N HIS A 102 7.58 -13.64 10.77
CA HIS A 102 8.09 -12.36 10.35
C HIS A 102 7.01 -11.55 9.61
N GLN A 103 6.27 -12.17 8.72
CA GLN A 103 5.16 -11.53 8.01
C GLN A 103 4.10 -11.03 9.01
N TYR A 104 3.71 -11.86 9.98
CA TYR A 104 2.81 -11.43 11.06
C TYR A 104 3.29 -10.15 11.77
N PHE A 105 4.58 -10.05 12.06
CA PHE A 105 5.13 -8.87 12.72
C PHE A 105 5.15 -7.66 11.78
N ASP A 106 5.51 -7.83 10.53
CA ASP A 106 5.63 -6.71 9.58
C ASP A 106 4.25 -6.16 9.20
N ASP A 107 3.26 -7.02 8.92
CA ASP A 107 1.88 -6.61 8.65
C ASP A 107 1.26 -5.90 9.87
N THR A 108 1.40 -6.49 11.06
CA THR A 108 0.93 -5.86 12.30
C THR A 108 1.59 -4.51 12.55
N ASN A 109 2.91 -4.42 12.35
CA ASN A 109 3.66 -3.20 12.60
C ASN A 109 3.41 -2.12 11.55
N LEU A 110 3.15 -2.48 10.29
CA LEU A 110 2.80 -1.52 9.26
C LEU A 110 1.58 -0.71 9.71
N ILE A 111 0.48 -1.41 10.00
CA ILE A 111 -0.78 -0.78 10.44
C ILE A 111 -0.59 -0.04 11.76
N LYS A 112 0.05 -0.70 12.74
CA LYS A 112 0.30 -0.12 14.05
C LYS A 112 1.11 1.17 13.94
N ASN A 113 2.22 1.16 13.23
CA ASN A 113 3.12 2.31 13.16
C ASN A 113 2.44 3.50 12.48
N MET A 114 1.66 3.27 11.41
CA MET A 114 0.87 4.31 10.75
C MET A 114 -0.14 4.99 11.69
N VAL A 115 -0.82 4.20 12.51
CA VAL A 115 -1.96 4.70 13.29
C VAL A 115 -1.56 5.14 14.70
N PHE A 116 -0.61 4.45 15.35
CA PHE A 116 -0.26 4.71 16.75
C PHE A 116 1.04 5.46 16.93
N ASP A 117 2.04 5.25 16.06
CA ASP A 117 3.37 5.83 16.24
C ASP A 117 3.52 7.18 15.51
N LEU A 118 2.76 7.43 14.43
CA LEU A 118 2.76 8.73 13.76
C LEU A 118 1.78 9.69 14.46
N ASP A 119 2.33 10.64 15.19
CA ASP A 119 1.57 11.70 15.88
C ASP A 119 1.33 12.94 15.04
N VAL A 120 1.94 13.05 13.86
CA VAL A 120 1.80 14.18 12.95
C VAL A 120 0.70 13.93 11.93
N PRO A 121 0.07 14.99 11.37
CA PRO A 121 -0.90 14.86 10.28
C PRO A 121 -0.32 14.15 9.06
N THR A 122 -1.14 13.32 8.43
CA THR A 122 -0.76 12.52 7.27
C THR A 122 -1.73 12.71 6.10
N ILE A 123 -1.20 12.68 4.88
CA ILE A 123 -1.95 12.77 3.64
C ILE A 123 -1.58 11.59 2.76
N GLY A 124 -2.54 10.78 2.33
CA GLY A 124 -2.40 9.79 1.30
C GLY A 124 -2.72 10.39 -0.06
N ALA A 125 -1.72 10.61 -0.89
CA ALA A 125 -1.88 11.11 -2.25
C ALA A 125 -1.71 9.96 -3.24
N ILE A 126 -2.80 9.33 -3.63
CA ILE A 126 -2.82 8.15 -4.49
C ILE A 126 -2.55 8.60 -5.94
N PRO A 127 -1.51 8.09 -6.64
CA PRO A 127 -1.24 8.50 -8.02
C PRO A 127 -2.09 7.75 -9.05
N GLY A 128 -2.73 6.63 -8.66
CA GLY A 128 -3.57 5.81 -9.53
C GLY A 128 -3.93 4.48 -8.90
N SER A 129 -4.45 3.58 -9.72
CA SER A 129 -5.03 2.29 -9.30
C SER A 129 -4.05 1.33 -8.64
N GLY A 130 -4.55 0.41 -7.83
CA GLY A 130 -3.75 -0.65 -7.24
C GLY A 130 -4.36 -1.30 -6.01
N PHE A 131 -3.54 -2.07 -5.31
CA PHE A 131 -3.84 -2.75 -4.06
C PHE A 131 -2.80 -2.36 -2.98
N HIS A 132 -2.95 -2.87 -1.76
CA HIS A 132 -2.03 -2.56 -0.64
C HIS A 132 -1.91 -1.05 -0.35
N TRP A 133 -3.06 -0.41 -0.26
CA TRP A 133 -3.19 1.04 -0.12
C TRP A 133 -3.14 1.54 1.34
N ASP A 134 -2.55 0.74 2.25
CA ASP A 134 -2.51 0.99 3.70
C ASP A 134 -2.03 2.38 4.06
N SER A 135 -0.85 2.78 3.59
CA SER A 135 -0.26 4.07 3.97
C SER A 135 -1.09 5.26 3.47
N ALA A 136 -1.86 5.09 2.39
CA ALA A 136 -2.80 6.10 1.94
C ALA A 136 -4.07 6.12 2.81
N MET A 137 -4.71 4.96 3.01
CA MET A 137 -6.00 4.87 3.70
C MET A 137 -5.92 5.06 5.21
N LEU A 138 -4.77 4.79 5.81
CA LEU A 138 -4.51 5.05 7.23
C LEU A 138 -4.08 6.50 7.49
N SER A 139 -3.91 7.29 6.45
CA SER A 139 -3.67 8.73 6.55
C SER A 139 -4.91 9.49 7.02
N ASP A 140 -4.72 10.69 7.60
CA ASP A 140 -5.83 11.52 8.08
C ASP A 140 -6.71 12.04 6.94
N ILE A 141 -6.09 12.31 5.80
CA ILE A 141 -6.76 12.70 4.53
C ILE A 141 -6.23 11.82 3.42
N THR A 142 -7.11 11.35 2.55
CA THR A 142 -6.74 10.58 1.36
C THR A 142 -7.38 11.21 0.13
N ILE A 143 -6.59 11.40 -0.92
CA ILE A 143 -7.04 11.96 -2.20
C ILE A 143 -6.55 11.08 -3.35
N CYS A 144 -7.34 10.99 -4.43
CA CYS A 144 -7.01 10.13 -5.56
C CYS A 144 -7.48 10.69 -6.90
N PRO A 145 -6.97 10.18 -8.04
CA PRO A 145 -7.47 10.48 -9.38
C PRO A 145 -8.87 9.93 -9.64
N GLU A 146 -9.59 10.58 -10.58
CA GLU A 146 -10.93 10.16 -11.03
C GLU A 146 -10.98 8.77 -11.66
N ASP A 147 -9.89 8.33 -12.31
CA ASP A 147 -9.77 7.06 -13.01
C ASP A 147 -9.25 5.92 -12.10
N THR A 148 -9.11 6.18 -10.80
CA THR A 148 -8.58 5.20 -9.84
C THR A 148 -9.59 4.09 -9.54
N TRP A 149 -9.10 2.88 -9.53
CA TRP A 149 -9.75 1.74 -8.89
C TRP A 149 -8.85 1.12 -7.82
N MET A 150 -9.45 0.50 -6.83
CA MET A 150 -8.77 -0.22 -5.75
C MET A 150 -9.39 -1.59 -5.55
N GLU A 151 -8.64 -2.50 -4.93
CA GLU A 151 -9.12 -3.83 -4.57
C GLU A 151 -8.40 -4.38 -3.33
N VAL A 152 -8.95 -5.46 -2.77
CA VAL A 152 -8.29 -6.34 -1.79
C VAL A 152 -8.13 -7.71 -2.45
N PRO A 153 -6.98 -8.02 -3.06
CA PRO A 153 -6.82 -9.18 -3.95
C PRO A 153 -6.70 -10.52 -3.22
N HIS A 154 -6.70 -10.56 -1.90
CA HIS A 154 -6.47 -11.76 -1.09
C HIS A 154 -7.32 -12.96 -1.51
N ALA A 155 -8.63 -12.74 -1.73
CA ALA A 155 -9.54 -13.81 -2.12
C ALA A 155 -9.19 -14.42 -3.50
N HIS A 156 -8.60 -13.66 -4.43
CA HIS A 156 -8.09 -14.20 -5.70
C HIS A 156 -6.94 -15.19 -5.47
N GLY A 157 -6.09 -14.93 -4.50
CA GLY A 157 -5.01 -15.82 -4.08
C GLY A 157 -5.43 -16.91 -3.09
N GLY A 158 -6.72 -17.01 -2.73
CA GLY A 158 -7.19 -17.93 -1.67
C GLY A 158 -6.62 -17.58 -0.30
N LEU A 159 -6.31 -16.32 -0.05
CA LEU A 159 -5.78 -15.81 1.21
C LEU A 159 -6.88 -15.13 2.03
N VAL A 160 -6.70 -15.13 3.33
CA VAL A 160 -7.52 -14.33 4.25
C VAL A 160 -6.95 -12.89 4.25
N PRO A 161 -7.78 -11.85 4.06
CA PRO A 161 -7.32 -10.46 4.10
C PRO A 161 -7.13 -9.99 5.55
N GLY A 162 -6.11 -10.54 6.21
CA GLY A 162 -5.86 -10.37 7.64
C GLY A 162 -4.82 -9.31 7.99
N ASP A 163 -4.13 -8.77 7.00
CA ASP A 163 -3.11 -7.72 7.10
C ASP A 163 -3.64 -6.33 7.49
N GLY A 164 -4.89 -6.26 7.95
CA GLY A 164 -5.61 -5.03 8.29
C GLY A 164 -6.58 -4.57 7.20
N MET A 165 -6.43 -5.05 5.96
CA MET A 165 -7.29 -4.66 4.83
C MET A 165 -8.77 -4.98 5.10
N GLY A 166 -9.07 -6.16 5.66
CA GLY A 166 -10.43 -6.54 6.02
C GLY A 166 -11.07 -5.60 7.04
N LEU A 167 -10.32 -5.21 8.07
CA LEU A 167 -10.77 -4.25 9.09
C LEU A 167 -11.01 -2.86 8.49
N MET A 168 -10.10 -2.39 7.64
CA MET A 168 -10.23 -1.10 6.97
C MET A 168 -11.45 -1.08 6.04
N CYS A 169 -11.68 -2.14 5.26
CA CYS A 169 -12.88 -2.24 4.44
C CYS A 169 -14.17 -2.15 5.28
N GLN A 170 -14.24 -2.86 6.40
CA GLN A 170 -15.40 -2.80 7.29
C GLN A 170 -15.55 -1.43 7.95
N HIS A 171 -14.45 -0.79 8.31
CA HIS A 171 -14.44 0.54 8.93
C HIS A 171 -14.95 1.63 7.98
N TYR A 172 -14.41 1.69 6.77
CA TYR A 172 -14.73 2.75 5.81
C TYR A 172 -16.03 2.50 5.05
N PHE A 173 -16.35 1.25 4.69
CA PHE A 173 -17.53 0.94 3.86
C PHE A 173 -18.74 0.53 4.69
N GLY A 174 -18.54 0.26 5.98
CA GLY A 174 -19.50 -0.43 6.82
C GLY A 174 -19.47 -1.95 6.61
N THR A 175 -19.84 -2.70 7.64
CA THR A 175 -19.62 -4.16 7.73
C THR A 175 -20.08 -4.94 6.50
N LYS A 176 -21.29 -4.73 6.00
CA LYS A 176 -21.83 -5.54 4.88
C LYS A 176 -21.13 -5.27 3.55
N ARG A 177 -20.87 -4.01 3.26
CA ARG A 177 -20.19 -3.63 2.03
C ARG A 177 -18.70 -4.02 2.09
N GLY A 178 -18.03 -3.78 3.23
CA GLY A 178 -16.66 -4.22 3.46
C GLY A 178 -16.51 -5.73 3.27
N ASN A 179 -17.39 -6.54 3.89
CA ASN A 179 -17.40 -8.00 3.71
C ASN A 179 -17.57 -8.39 2.24
N TYR A 180 -18.50 -7.73 1.51
CA TYR A 180 -18.75 -8.06 0.12
C TYR A 180 -17.48 -7.86 -0.74
N TYR A 181 -16.83 -6.71 -0.64
CA TYR A 181 -15.62 -6.43 -1.42
C TYR A 181 -14.42 -7.27 -0.99
N MET A 182 -14.22 -7.44 0.29
CA MET A 182 -13.17 -8.29 0.86
C MET A 182 -13.29 -9.75 0.41
N MET A 183 -14.51 -10.31 0.47
CA MET A 183 -14.74 -11.73 0.16
C MET A 183 -14.84 -12.01 -1.35
N THR A 184 -15.15 -11.02 -2.16
CA THR A 184 -15.28 -11.18 -3.62
C THR A 184 -14.07 -10.65 -4.39
N ALA A 185 -13.13 -9.98 -3.71
CA ALA A 185 -11.99 -9.28 -4.30
C ALA A 185 -12.38 -8.41 -5.51
N ARG A 186 -13.56 -7.78 -5.45
CA ARG A 186 -14.02 -6.86 -6.50
C ARG A 186 -13.31 -5.52 -6.38
N GLN A 187 -13.10 -4.92 -7.51
CA GLN A 187 -12.61 -3.53 -7.59
C GLN A 187 -13.73 -2.55 -7.28
N TRP A 188 -13.36 -1.44 -6.70
CA TRP A 188 -14.22 -0.27 -6.52
C TRP A 188 -13.55 0.97 -7.09
N THR A 189 -14.35 1.92 -7.57
CA THR A 189 -13.89 3.11 -8.26
C THR A 189 -13.61 4.28 -7.31
N ALA A 190 -12.89 5.30 -7.80
CA ALA A 190 -12.68 6.55 -7.08
C ALA A 190 -13.99 7.21 -6.61
N GLN A 191 -15.02 7.23 -7.47
CA GLN A 191 -16.33 7.78 -7.11
C GLN A 191 -16.98 7.00 -5.96
N GLN A 192 -16.91 5.66 -6.00
CA GLN A 192 -17.40 4.82 -4.90
C GLN A 192 -16.62 5.08 -3.61
N MET A 193 -15.30 5.26 -3.69
CA MET A 193 -14.49 5.61 -2.51
C MET A 193 -14.91 6.95 -1.89
N LEU A 194 -15.21 7.95 -2.72
CA LEU A 194 -15.72 9.23 -2.26
C LEU A 194 -17.11 9.10 -1.63
N ASP A 195 -18.03 8.43 -2.31
CA ASP A 195 -19.41 8.23 -1.83
C ASP A 195 -19.48 7.44 -0.51
N TRP A 196 -18.49 6.59 -0.25
CA TRP A 196 -18.43 5.77 0.97
C TRP A 196 -17.60 6.42 2.09
N GLY A 197 -16.98 7.55 1.81
CA GLY A 197 -16.14 8.26 2.78
C GLY A 197 -14.76 7.64 2.99
N MET A 198 -14.28 6.86 2.02
CA MET A 198 -12.95 6.25 2.04
C MET A 198 -11.87 7.25 1.60
N VAL A 199 -12.19 8.14 0.67
CA VAL A 199 -11.31 9.23 0.26
C VAL A 199 -12.00 10.58 0.48
N SER A 200 -11.20 11.62 0.66
CA SER A 200 -11.67 12.97 0.98
C SER A 200 -11.97 13.80 -0.28
N GLU A 201 -11.18 13.60 -1.32
CA GLU A 201 -11.31 14.30 -2.60
C GLU A 201 -10.95 13.36 -3.76
N VAL A 202 -11.65 13.55 -4.89
CA VAL A 202 -11.34 12.93 -6.18
C VAL A 202 -11.04 14.05 -7.16
N LEU A 203 -9.92 13.97 -7.87
CA LEU A 203 -9.35 15.08 -8.64
C LEU A 203 -8.83 14.58 -10.01
N PRO A 204 -8.66 15.49 -11.00
CA PRO A 204 -7.82 15.18 -12.16
C PRO A 204 -6.41 14.71 -11.72
N LYS A 205 -5.89 13.70 -12.40
CA LYS A 205 -4.65 13.00 -12.00
C LYS A 205 -3.46 13.94 -11.80
N ASP A 206 -3.29 14.90 -12.68
CA ASP A 206 -2.22 15.90 -12.65
C ASP A 206 -2.32 16.90 -11.49
N GLN A 207 -3.46 16.94 -10.78
CA GLN A 207 -3.69 17.86 -9.66
C GLN A 207 -3.47 17.21 -8.29
N VAL A 208 -3.45 15.88 -8.19
CA VAL A 208 -3.42 15.15 -6.92
C VAL A 208 -2.23 15.56 -6.04
N MET A 209 -1.02 15.54 -6.57
CA MET A 209 0.17 15.88 -5.78
C MET A 209 0.24 17.36 -5.43
N ALA A 210 -0.11 18.24 -6.35
CA ALA A 210 -0.18 19.68 -6.08
C ALA A 210 -1.19 19.97 -4.96
N ARG A 211 -2.35 19.30 -4.97
CA ARG A 211 -3.38 19.41 -3.93
C ARG A 211 -2.91 18.87 -2.58
N ALA A 212 -2.20 17.75 -2.56
CA ALA A 212 -1.62 17.22 -1.31
C ALA A 212 -0.67 18.23 -0.65
N TRP A 213 0.20 18.85 -1.43
CA TRP A 213 1.11 19.90 -0.94
C TRP A 213 0.36 21.17 -0.51
N GLU A 214 -0.68 21.56 -1.22
CA GLU A 214 -1.54 22.69 -0.83
C GLU A 214 -2.18 22.44 0.55
N ILE A 215 -2.77 21.27 0.76
CA ILE A 215 -3.36 20.87 2.05
C ILE A 215 -2.29 20.87 3.15
N ALA A 216 -1.11 20.31 2.88
CA ALA A 216 -0.01 20.29 3.86
C ALA A 216 0.44 21.71 4.24
N ARG A 217 0.61 22.59 3.26
CA ARG A 217 0.96 24.01 3.50
C ARG A 217 -0.14 24.75 4.26
N MET A 218 -1.41 24.47 3.95
CA MET A 218 -2.54 25.01 4.72
C MET A 218 -2.48 24.56 6.18
N TRP A 219 -2.17 23.30 6.46
CA TRP A 219 -1.99 22.81 7.82
C TRP A 219 -0.79 23.46 8.54
N LYS A 220 0.29 23.73 7.83
CA LYS A 220 1.46 24.44 8.40
C LYS A 220 1.11 25.82 8.95
N THR A 221 0.03 26.46 8.50
CA THR A 221 -0.44 27.73 9.07
C THR A 221 -1.04 27.60 10.48
N LYS A 222 -1.30 26.37 10.96
CA LYS A 222 -1.87 26.10 12.28
C LYS A 222 -0.74 25.76 13.27
N PRO A 223 -0.94 26.04 14.59
CA PRO A 223 0.02 25.64 15.60
C PRO A 223 0.34 24.14 15.56
N TYR A 224 1.59 23.78 15.79
CA TYR A 224 2.06 22.39 15.75
C TYR A 224 1.24 21.47 16.66
N GLU A 225 1.01 21.91 17.91
CA GLU A 225 0.29 21.16 18.93
C GLU A 225 -1.16 20.88 18.49
N ASN A 226 -1.80 21.87 17.88
CA ASN A 226 -3.18 21.70 17.41
C ASN A 226 -3.26 20.65 16.30
N ARG A 227 -2.31 20.67 15.35
CA ARG A 227 -2.27 19.71 14.24
C ARG A 227 -2.10 18.27 14.75
N THR A 228 -1.14 18.05 15.66
CA THR A 228 -0.86 16.73 16.21
C THR A 228 -2.03 16.20 17.05
N ILE A 229 -2.63 17.04 17.90
CA ILE A 229 -3.80 16.66 18.70
C ILE A 229 -5.00 16.34 17.81
N MET A 230 -5.24 17.12 16.75
CA MET A 230 -6.34 16.87 15.82
C MET A 230 -6.15 15.54 15.08
N SER A 231 -4.97 15.25 14.56
CA SER A 231 -4.64 13.97 13.91
C SER A 231 -4.87 12.79 14.86
N ASN A 232 -4.39 12.90 16.09
CA ASN A 232 -4.59 11.86 17.10
C ASN A 232 -6.07 11.62 17.44
N LEU A 233 -6.88 12.68 17.49
CA LEU A 233 -8.32 12.58 17.72
C LEU A 233 -9.04 11.96 16.51
N ALA A 234 -8.66 12.35 15.29
CA ALA A 234 -9.23 11.80 14.06
C ALA A 234 -9.01 10.29 13.95
N LYS A 235 -7.80 9.80 14.30
CA LYS A 235 -7.46 8.37 14.29
C LYS A 235 -8.10 7.56 15.41
N ARG A 236 -8.72 8.19 16.42
CA ARG A 236 -9.22 7.48 17.62
C ARG A 236 -10.20 6.34 17.33
N PRO A 237 -11.21 6.47 16.43
CA PRO A 237 -12.11 5.37 16.12
C PRO A 237 -11.38 4.14 15.59
N LEU A 238 -10.44 4.35 14.66
CA LEU A 238 -9.60 3.31 14.07
C LEU A 238 -8.66 2.70 15.12
N LYS A 239 -8.02 3.51 15.97
CA LYS A 239 -7.19 3.02 17.09
C LYS A 239 -7.94 2.02 17.98
N LYS A 240 -9.20 2.28 18.32
CA LYS A 240 -10.02 1.36 19.13
C LYS A 240 -10.22 0.03 18.41
N LEU A 241 -10.63 0.06 17.14
CA LEU A 241 -10.84 -1.14 16.34
C LEU A 241 -9.56 -1.99 16.25
N LEU A 242 -8.42 -1.35 15.94
CA LEU A 242 -7.15 -2.04 15.76
C LEU A 242 -6.61 -2.67 17.06
N VAL A 243 -6.83 -2.05 18.22
CA VAL A 243 -6.46 -2.63 19.52
C VAL A 243 -7.18 -3.95 19.78
N GLU A 244 -8.45 -4.03 19.40
CA GLU A 244 -9.27 -5.21 19.64
C GLU A 244 -8.98 -6.32 18.61
N ASP A 245 -8.89 -5.99 17.33
CA ASP A 245 -9.04 -6.97 16.26
C ASP A 245 -7.79 -7.17 15.35
N LEU A 246 -6.85 -6.21 15.29
CA LEU A 246 -5.75 -6.28 14.32
C LEU A 246 -4.96 -7.60 14.41
N LYS A 247 -4.54 -7.98 15.60
CA LYS A 247 -3.73 -9.19 15.79
C LYS A 247 -4.50 -10.47 15.48
N LEU A 248 -5.80 -10.50 15.73
CA LEU A 248 -6.66 -11.63 15.38
C LEU A 248 -6.74 -11.77 13.85
N HIS A 249 -6.91 -10.67 13.14
CA HIS A 249 -6.94 -10.65 11.68
C HIS A 249 -5.62 -11.11 11.09
N THR A 250 -4.49 -10.53 11.53
CA THR A 250 -3.16 -10.88 11.01
C THR A 250 -2.82 -12.36 11.30
N VAL A 251 -3.11 -12.85 12.51
CA VAL A 251 -2.92 -14.28 12.83
C VAL A 251 -3.80 -15.17 11.95
N SER A 252 -5.04 -14.76 11.66
CA SER A 252 -5.96 -15.56 10.84
C SER A 252 -5.46 -15.71 9.40
N GLU A 253 -4.85 -14.68 8.83
CA GLU A 253 -4.20 -14.74 7.52
C GLU A 253 -3.04 -15.73 7.52
N GLN A 254 -2.13 -15.61 8.49
CA GLN A 254 -0.97 -16.48 8.58
C GLN A 254 -1.39 -17.93 8.87
N TYR A 255 -2.39 -18.14 9.70
CA TYR A 255 -2.95 -19.47 9.98
C TYR A 255 -3.59 -20.09 8.73
N GLY A 256 -4.40 -19.33 7.99
CA GLY A 256 -4.97 -19.76 6.72
C GLY A 256 -3.89 -20.17 5.71
N SER A 257 -2.82 -19.40 5.61
CA SER A 257 -1.67 -19.70 4.75
C SER A 257 -0.94 -20.99 5.18
N LEU A 258 -0.75 -21.19 6.49
CA LEU A 258 -0.15 -22.42 7.01
C LEU A 258 -1.01 -23.66 6.75
N LEU A 259 -2.34 -23.57 6.85
CA LEU A 259 -3.25 -24.67 6.52
C LEU A 259 -3.16 -25.04 5.04
N ARG A 260 -3.03 -24.08 4.15
CA ARG A 260 -2.84 -24.33 2.70
C ARG A 260 -1.53 -25.07 2.44
N ILE A 261 -0.43 -24.65 3.07
CA ILE A 261 0.85 -25.39 2.99
C ILE A 261 0.67 -26.83 3.46
N ALA A 262 0.05 -27.03 4.63
CA ALA A 262 -0.18 -28.35 5.18
C ALA A 262 -1.05 -29.25 4.28
N ALA A 263 -1.98 -28.65 3.52
CA ALA A 263 -2.78 -29.35 2.52
C ALA A 263 -2.04 -29.65 1.20
N GLY A 264 -0.78 -29.23 1.07
CA GLY A 264 -0.02 -29.36 -0.17
C GLY A 264 -0.39 -28.35 -1.26
N ASP A 265 -1.16 -27.31 -0.90
CA ASP A 265 -1.78 -26.35 -1.83
C ASP A 265 -0.88 -25.12 -2.08
N MET A 266 0.26 -25.03 -1.42
CA MET A 266 1.18 -23.88 -1.49
C MET A 266 2.52 -24.20 -2.14
N GLY A 267 2.59 -25.25 -2.95
CA GLY A 267 3.82 -25.54 -3.71
C GLY A 267 4.19 -24.44 -4.72
N ASP A 268 3.20 -23.70 -5.20
CA ASP A 268 3.40 -22.59 -6.13
C ASP A 268 2.20 -21.63 -6.03
N ARG A 269 2.42 -20.38 -5.56
CA ARG A 269 1.38 -19.34 -5.63
C ARG A 269 0.89 -19.13 -7.08
N ASN A 270 1.79 -19.33 -8.05
CA ASN A 270 1.44 -19.32 -9.46
C ASN A 270 0.64 -20.54 -9.87
N ALA A 271 0.86 -21.74 -9.28
CA ALA A 271 0.11 -22.94 -9.62
C ALA A 271 -1.35 -22.87 -9.14
N ALA A 272 -1.62 -22.34 -7.94
CA ALA A 272 -2.99 -22.12 -7.47
C ALA A 272 -3.74 -21.09 -8.32
N GLN A 273 -3.05 -20.09 -8.86
CA GLN A 273 -3.59 -19.16 -9.87
C GLN A 273 -3.74 -19.80 -11.26
N GLN A 274 -3.09 -20.92 -11.51
CA GLN A 274 -3.14 -21.66 -12.78
C GLN A 274 -4.19 -22.79 -12.77
N ASP A 275 -4.78 -23.14 -11.63
CA ASP A 275 -5.82 -24.16 -11.56
C ASP A 275 -7.10 -23.65 -12.22
N GLU A 276 -7.43 -24.21 -13.39
CA GLU A 276 -8.63 -23.87 -14.19
C GLU A 276 -9.93 -23.95 -13.38
N LYS A 277 -10.00 -24.86 -12.40
CA LYS A 277 -11.16 -25.03 -11.54
C LYS A 277 -11.33 -23.84 -10.58
N TYR A 278 -10.24 -23.30 -10.09
CA TYR A 278 -10.24 -22.16 -9.19
C TYR A 278 -10.62 -20.87 -9.91
N ILE A 279 -10.16 -20.71 -11.16
CA ILE A 279 -10.40 -19.54 -12.01
C ILE A 279 -11.83 -19.43 -12.49
N SER A 280 -12.41 -20.57 -12.90
CA SER A 280 -13.79 -20.59 -13.43
C SER A 280 -14.82 -20.19 -12.37
N GLN A 281 -14.49 -20.31 -11.08
CA GLN A 281 -15.41 -20.03 -9.97
C GLN A 281 -15.27 -18.62 -9.39
N THR A 282 -14.14 -17.92 -9.60
CA THR A 282 -13.85 -16.66 -8.90
C THR A 282 -13.82 -15.41 -9.79
N ASN A 283 -13.87 -15.56 -11.12
CA ASN A 283 -13.58 -14.42 -11.99
C ASN A 283 -14.79 -13.96 -12.82
N ASP A 284 -15.43 -12.94 -12.32
CA ASP A 284 -16.08 -12.01 -13.23
C ASP A 284 -14.99 -11.10 -13.83
N TRP A 285 -14.53 -11.42 -15.05
CA TRP A 285 -13.48 -10.73 -15.77
C TRP A 285 -13.69 -9.21 -15.86
N ARG A 286 -14.93 -8.75 -15.78
CA ARG A 286 -15.32 -7.33 -15.81
C ARG A 286 -14.72 -6.54 -14.63
N TYR A 287 -14.37 -7.21 -13.55
CA TYR A 287 -13.76 -6.61 -12.38
C TYR A 287 -12.23 -6.71 -12.38
N THR A 288 -11.70 -7.79 -12.95
CA THR A 288 -10.25 -7.98 -13.07
C THR A 288 -9.67 -7.14 -14.22
N PHE A 289 -10.45 -6.92 -15.27
CA PHE A 289 -10.03 -6.17 -16.44
C PHE A 289 -11.12 -5.19 -16.91
N PRO A 290 -11.41 -4.13 -16.14
CA PRO A 290 -12.52 -3.21 -16.46
C PRO A 290 -12.35 -2.47 -17.80
N HIS A 291 -11.15 -2.47 -18.37
CA HIS A 291 -10.85 -1.89 -19.69
C HIS A 291 -11.11 -2.86 -20.86
N MET A 292 -11.36 -4.15 -20.58
CA MET A 292 -11.73 -5.10 -21.62
C MET A 292 -13.20 -4.96 -22.00
N GLN A 293 -13.48 -4.87 -23.31
CA GLN A 293 -14.85 -4.76 -23.83
C GLN A 293 -15.56 -6.12 -23.96
N GLN A 294 -14.83 -7.22 -23.86
CA GLN A 294 -15.34 -8.58 -24.01
C GLN A 294 -14.72 -9.51 -22.98
N ALA A 295 -15.48 -10.51 -22.56
CA ALA A 295 -14.97 -11.57 -21.69
C ALA A 295 -13.73 -12.23 -22.32
N PRO A 296 -12.64 -12.40 -21.57
CA PRO A 296 -11.50 -13.15 -22.06
C PRO A 296 -11.94 -14.59 -22.33
N THR A 297 -11.53 -15.13 -23.47
CA THR A 297 -11.74 -16.55 -23.79
C THR A 297 -10.85 -17.43 -22.91
N ARG A 298 -11.15 -18.74 -22.87
CA ARG A 298 -10.31 -19.71 -22.17
C ARG A 298 -8.85 -19.65 -22.66
N GLU A 299 -8.66 -19.47 -23.97
CA GLU A 299 -7.36 -19.37 -24.60
C GLU A 299 -6.66 -18.06 -24.19
N SER A 300 -7.37 -16.93 -24.13
CA SER A 300 -6.79 -15.64 -23.69
C SER A 300 -6.43 -15.66 -22.22
N TRP A 301 -7.18 -16.36 -21.37
CA TRP A 301 -6.82 -16.60 -19.97
C TRP A 301 -5.59 -17.50 -19.82
N ALA A 302 -5.50 -18.57 -20.62
CA ALA A 302 -4.32 -19.42 -20.64
C ALA A 302 -3.09 -18.65 -21.13
N ALA A 303 -3.22 -17.86 -22.20
CA ALA A 303 -2.15 -17.01 -22.72
C ALA A 303 -1.70 -15.94 -21.71
N PHE A 304 -2.63 -15.35 -20.96
CA PHE A 304 -2.32 -14.41 -19.87
C PHE A 304 -1.43 -15.03 -18.78
N ARG A 305 -1.42 -16.36 -18.65
CA ARG A 305 -0.72 -17.08 -17.56
C ARG A 305 0.54 -17.79 -17.98
N THR A 306 0.57 -18.31 -19.20
CA THR A 306 1.65 -19.17 -19.69
C THR A 306 2.59 -18.49 -20.66
N GLU A 307 2.13 -17.43 -21.30
CA GLU A 307 2.96 -16.60 -22.16
C GLU A 307 2.82 -15.14 -21.72
N PRO A 308 3.91 -14.37 -21.82
CA PRO A 308 3.81 -12.93 -21.69
C PRO A 308 2.72 -12.46 -22.66
N ILE A 309 1.77 -11.70 -22.15
CA ILE A 309 0.73 -11.07 -22.96
C ILE A 309 1.43 -10.38 -24.15
N GLU A 310 0.73 -10.26 -25.27
CA GLU A 310 1.26 -9.48 -26.40
C GLU A 310 1.77 -8.09 -25.99
N TRP A 311 1.22 -7.55 -24.94
CA TRP A 311 1.68 -6.32 -24.32
C TRP A 311 3.10 -6.46 -23.73
N PHE A 312 3.41 -7.56 -23.00
CA PHE A 312 4.79 -7.83 -22.53
C PHE A 312 5.73 -8.07 -23.72
N LYS A 313 5.28 -8.74 -24.78
CA LYS A 313 6.06 -8.87 -26.03
C LYS A 313 6.34 -7.48 -26.63
N LYS A 314 5.37 -6.58 -26.61
CA LYS A 314 5.56 -5.18 -27.03
C LYS A 314 6.50 -4.41 -26.12
N VAL A 315 6.44 -4.65 -24.81
CA VAL A 315 7.40 -4.07 -23.84
C VAL A 315 8.81 -4.57 -24.13
N GLU A 316 8.98 -5.88 -24.29
CA GLU A 316 10.28 -6.49 -24.64
C GLU A 316 10.81 -6.01 -26.00
N ALA A 317 9.91 -5.79 -26.96
CA ALA A 317 10.26 -5.21 -28.26
C ALA A 317 10.51 -3.70 -28.22
N GLY A 318 10.30 -3.04 -27.08
CA GLY A 318 10.41 -1.58 -26.95
C GLY A 318 9.26 -0.80 -27.58
N GLU A 319 8.17 -1.49 -27.97
CA GLU A 319 6.98 -0.90 -28.59
C GLU A 319 5.96 -0.40 -27.58
N ALA A 320 6.04 -0.88 -26.35
CA ALA A 320 5.24 -0.43 -25.22
C ALA A 320 6.13 -0.27 -23.99
N VAL A 321 5.66 0.55 -23.05
CA VAL A 321 6.35 0.82 -21.80
C VAL A 321 5.68 0.03 -20.68
N ASN A 322 6.47 -0.76 -19.94
CA ASN A 322 6.01 -1.35 -18.70
C ASN A 322 5.96 -0.27 -17.59
N PRO A 323 4.79 0.18 -17.14
CA PRO A 323 4.71 1.18 -16.08
C PRO A 323 5.17 0.63 -14.71
N CYS A 324 5.18 -0.70 -14.57
CA CYS A 324 5.56 -1.40 -13.35
C CYS A 324 6.99 -1.97 -13.38
N ASP A 325 7.80 -1.59 -14.37
CA ASP A 325 9.20 -2.01 -14.46
C ASP A 325 10.04 -1.31 -13.36
N PRO A 326 10.52 -2.04 -12.33
CA PRO A 326 11.28 -1.46 -11.24
C PRO A 326 12.66 -0.95 -11.67
N THR A 327 13.15 -1.37 -12.85
CA THR A 327 14.44 -0.91 -13.37
C THR A 327 14.33 0.37 -14.20
N ARG A 328 13.09 0.80 -14.48
CA ARG A 328 12.84 2.00 -15.26
C ARG A 328 12.88 3.24 -14.37
N PRO A 329 13.78 4.20 -14.63
CA PRO A 329 13.83 5.42 -13.86
C PRO A 329 12.55 6.24 -14.01
N VAL A 330 11.91 6.55 -12.91
CA VAL A 330 10.77 7.47 -12.82
C VAL A 330 11.11 8.55 -11.82
N LYS A 331 10.93 9.81 -12.19
CA LYS A 331 11.20 10.93 -11.28
C LYS A 331 10.03 11.09 -10.31
N PRO A 332 10.29 11.18 -9.00
CA PRO A 332 9.25 11.53 -8.02
C PRO A 332 8.77 12.97 -8.25
N TYR A 333 7.53 13.23 -7.84
CA TYR A 333 7.00 14.59 -7.84
C TYR A 333 7.80 15.49 -6.90
N ARG A 334 8.07 16.73 -7.34
CA ARG A 334 8.61 17.81 -6.51
C ARG A 334 7.74 19.05 -6.65
N PRO A 335 7.40 19.73 -5.54
CA PRO A 335 6.48 20.89 -5.58
C PRO A 335 7.06 22.12 -6.26
N ASP A 336 8.38 22.20 -6.40
CA ASP A 336 9.14 23.26 -7.04
C ASP A 336 9.54 22.96 -8.50
N GLY A 337 9.20 21.77 -8.98
CA GLY A 337 9.41 21.35 -10.38
C GLY A 337 10.84 20.88 -10.69
N GLU A 338 11.70 20.61 -9.69
CA GLU A 338 13.05 20.06 -9.87
C GLU A 338 13.13 18.54 -10.12
#